data_3a51e9ed6178eb5082f4b900ec5866c6
#
_entry.id   3a51e9ed6178eb5082f4b900ec5866c6
#
_cell.length_a   1.000
_cell.length_b   1.000
_cell.length_c   1.000
_cell.angle_alpha   90.00
_cell.angle_beta   90.00
_cell.angle_gamma   90.00
#
_symmetry.space_group_name_H-M   'P 1'
#
loop_
_entity.id
_entity.type
_entity.pdbx_description
1 polymer ?
#
loop_
_entity_poly.entity_id
_entity_poly.type
_entity_poly.pdbx_seq_one_letter_code
_entity_poly.pdbx_strand_id
1 'polypeptide(L)'
;WSPDGRELAVALSRDGLTQIYRINADGSGLKRFTQSYGIDTEPVYSKDGRWIYFTSDRGGTPQIYRQPVAGGAAERVTFGSSYAISPDISPDGMRMAYISRIDAEYRLAVMDLSTGQDMLVTNTNRDESPSFAPNGRFLVYATEVSGRGVLGTCSADARLTTRLYGEGDIREPAWGPILP
;
A
#
# COMPACT_ATOMS: atom_id res chain seq x y z
N TRP A 1 6.39 -6.72 -6.54
CA TRP A 1 6.78 -7.17 -7.88
C TRP A 1 6.36 -6.17 -8.95
N SER A 2 7.22 -5.99 -9.99
CA SER A 2 6.79 -5.34 -11.24
C SER A 2 5.71 -6.17 -11.93
N PRO A 3 4.78 -5.56 -12.71
CA PRO A 3 3.68 -6.30 -13.35
C PRO A 3 4.15 -7.40 -14.31
N ASP A 4 5.34 -7.27 -14.88
CA ASP A 4 5.95 -8.27 -15.77
C ASP A 4 6.76 -9.35 -15.02
N GLY A 5 6.83 -9.26 -13.68
CA GLY A 5 7.55 -10.20 -12.82
C GLY A 5 9.09 -10.16 -12.92
N ARG A 6 9.66 -9.13 -13.56
CA ARG A 6 11.11 -9.07 -13.80
C ARG A 6 11.89 -8.36 -12.70
N GLU A 7 11.23 -7.49 -11.95
CA GLU A 7 11.87 -6.69 -10.90
C GLU A 7 11.04 -6.71 -9.61
N LEU A 8 11.73 -6.41 -8.52
CA LEU A 8 11.16 -6.10 -7.21
C LEU A 8 11.46 -4.64 -6.87
N ALA A 9 10.51 -3.95 -6.27
CA ALA A 9 10.76 -2.74 -5.50
C ALA A 9 10.86 -3.13 -4.02
N VAL A 10 11.92 -2.70 -3.36
CA VAL A 10 12.21 -3.06 -1.96
C VAL A 10 12.64 -1.83 -1.17
N ALA A 11 12.29 -1.77 0.10
CA ALA A 11 12.77 -0.72 1.01
C ALA A 11 14.03 -1.20 1.72
N LEU A 12 15.12 -0.43 1.62
CA LEU A 12 16.41 -0.78 2.23
C LEU A 12 17.03 0.44 2.93
N SER A 13 17.62 0.21 4.11
CA SER A 13 18.40 1.20 4.87
C SER A 13 19.91 1.08 4.57
N ARG A 14 20.27 0.91 3.30
CA ARG A 14 21.65 0.61 2.89
C ARG A 14 22.58 1.81 2.99
N ASP A 15 22.11 2.97 2.53
CA ASP A 15 22.95 4.16 2.34
C ASP A 15 22.43 5.33 3.21
N GLY A 16 22.11 5.05 4.47
CA GLY A 16 21.56 6.01 5.43
C GLY A 16 20.08 5.74 5.73
N LEU A 17 19.19 6.70 5.46
CA LEU A 17 17.74 6.52 5.66
C LEU A 17 17.19 5.46 4.71
N THR A 18 16.10 4.81 5.15
CA THR A 18 15.39 3.82 4.32
C THR A 18 14.86 4.47 3.05
N GLN A 19 15.20 3.87 1.91
CA GLN A 19 14.80 4.32 0.58
C GLN A 19 14.31 3.15 -0.25
N ILE A 20 13.60 3.44 -1.33
CA ILE A 20 13.18 2.40 -2.27
C ILE A 20 14.33 2.09 -3.23
N TYR A 21 14.55 0.81 -3.45
CA TYR A 21 15.48 0.25 -4.43
C TYR A 21 14.71 -0.65 -5.39
N ARG A 22 15.25 -0.81 -6.59
CA ARG A 22 14.80 -1.80 -7.56
C ARG A 22 15.87 -2.85 -7.74
N ILE A 23 15.46 -4.09 -7.87
CA ILE A 23 16.34 -5.25 -8.04
C ILE A 23 15.70 -6.23 -9.03
N ASN A 24 16.49 -6.83 -9.89
CA ASN A 24 15.99 -7.88 -10.79
C ASN A 24 15.49 -9.09 -9.99
N ALA A 25 14.55 -9.85 -10.56
CA ALA A 25 13.99 -11.04 -9.93
C ALA A 25 15.04 -12.12 -9.58
N ASP A 26 16.18 -12.13 -10.28
CA ASP A 26 17.32 -13.02 -10.01
C ASP A 26 18.27 -12.50 -8.90
N GLY A 27 17.96 -11.34 -8.30
CA GLY A 27 18.77 -10.70 -7.27
C GLY A 27 19.90 -9.81 -7.80
N SER A 28 20.09 -9.70 -9.10
CA SER A 28 21.08 -8.82 -9.71
C SER A 28 20.57 -7.38 -9.89
N GLY A 29 21.46 -6.46 -10.24
CA GLY A 29 21.08 -5.13 -10.72
C GLY A 29 20.46 -4.20 -9.68
N LEU A 30 20.77 -4.38 -8.38
CA LEU A 30 20.25 -3.51 -7.32
C LEU A 30 20.58 -2.04 -7.60
N LYS A 31 19.54 -1.20 -7.71
CA LYS A 31 19.65 0.24 -7.96
C LYS A 31 18.75 1.01 -6.99
N ARG A 32 19.29 2.08 -6.42
CA ARG A 32 18.49 3.04 -5.65
C ARG A 32 17.50 3.73 -6.58
N PHE A 33 16.23 3.77 -6.17
CA PHE A 33 15.15 4.37 -6.95
C PHE A 33 14.73 5.72 -6.38
N THR A 34 14.53 5.83 -5.05
CA THR A 34 14.19 7.11 -4.43
C THR A 34 15.43 7.74 -3.77
N GLN A 35 15.41 9.08 -3.71
CA GLN A 35 16.41 9.86 -3.00
C GLN A 35 15.72 11.03 -2.30
N SER A 36 15.52 10.91 -0.98
CA SER A 36 14.88 11.92 -0.16
C SER A 36 15.61 12.07 1.17
N TYR A 37 15.29 13.12 1.91
CA TYR A 37 15.72 13.30 3.31
C TYR A 37 14.78 12.60 4.30
N GLY A 38 13.71 11.98 3.81
CA GLY A 38 12.76 11.20 4.60
C GLY A 38 12.97 9.70 4.46
N ILE A 39 12.12 8.96 5.15
CA ILE A 39 12.02 7.49 5.10
C ILE A 39 11.01 7.12 4.01
N ASP A 40 11.43 6.33 3.03
CA ASP A 40 10.60 5.80 1.96
C ASP A 40 10.43 4.29 2.14
N THR A 41 9.17 3.83 2.27
CA THR A 41 8.82 2.42 2.57
C THR A 41 7.61 1.95 1.77
N GLU A 42 7.28 0.66 1.89
CA GLU A 42 6.05 0.04 1.37
C GLU A 42 5.81 0.31 -0.12
N PRO A 43 6.79 -0.01 -0.99
CA PRO A 43 6.63 0.26 -2.41
C PRO A 43 5.66 -0.72 -3.08
N VAL A 44 4.82 -0.20 -3.99
CA VAL A 44 3.96 -0.99 -4.86
C VAL A 44 3.99 -0.42 -6.29
N TYR A 45 4.11 -1.30 -7.29
CA TYR A 45 4.01 -0.90 -8.68
C TYR A 45 2.56 -0.59 -9.09
N SER A 46 2.37 0.41 -9.94
CA SER A 46 1.14 0.53 -10.72
C SER A 46 1.00 -0.67 -11.66
N LYS A 47 -0.24 -1.04 -12.00
CA LYS A 47 -0.51 -2.23 -12.84
C LYS A 47 0.00 -2.08 -14.29
N ASP A 48 0.17 -0.86 -14.75
CA ASP A 48 0.79 -0.56 -16.06
C ASP A 48 2.33 -0.47 -16.01
N GLY A 49 2.93 -0.65 -14.83
CA GLY A 49 4.38 -0.61 -14.63
C GLY A 49 5.02 0.78 -14.76
N ARG A 50 4.25 1.85 -14.93
CA ARG A 50 4.79 3.19 -15.15
C ARG A 50 5.16 3.93 -13.87
N TRP A 51 4.57 3.55 -12.72
CA TRP A 51 4.75 4.22 -11.44
C TRP A 51 5.10 3.22 -10.34
N ILE A 52 5.84 3.69 -9.35
CA ILE A 52 5.93 3.07 -8.04
C ILE A 52 5.30 4.03 -7.04
N TYR A 53 4.29 3.56 -6.31
CA TYR A 53 3.69 4.22 -5.17
C TYR A 53 4.41 3.76 -3.91
N PHE A 54 4.54 4.63 -2.93
CA PHE A 54 5.24 4.30 -1.67
C PHE A 54 4.84 5.27 -0.56
N THR A 55 5.04 4.86 0.67
CA THR A 55 4.91 5.71 1.85
C THR A 55 6.18 6.53 2.04
N SER A 56 6.05 7.83 2.33
CA SER A 56 7.19 8.72 2.61
C SER A 56 6.82 9.81 3.62
N ASP A 57 7.73 10.08 4.55
CA ASP A 57 7.63 11.18 5.51
C ASP A 57 8.39 12.45 5.08
N ARG A 58 8.84 12.52 3.81
CA ARG A 58 9.61 13.66 3.27
C ARG A 58 8.94 15.03 3.41
N GLY A 59 7.61 15.05 3.56
CA GLY A 59 6.80 16.24 3.80
C GLY A 59 6.51 16.52 5.26
N GLY A 60 7.14 15.79 6.20
CA GLY A 60 6.99 15.91 7.67
C GLY A 60 6.19 14.78 8.29
N THR A 61 5.05 14.39 7.74
CA THR A 61 4.26 13.23 8.17
C THR A 61 4.13 12.22 7.04
N PRO A 62 4.03 10.90 7.34
CA PRO A 62 3.87 9.87 6.33
C PRO A 62 2.67 10.12 5.42
N GLN A 63 2.91 10.08 4.12
CA GLN A 63 1.92 10.23 3.05
C GLN A 63 2.28 9.30 1.90
N ILE A 64 1.31 9.01 1.04
CA ILE A 64 1.58 8.26 -0.18
C ILE A 64 2.12 9.21 -1.25
N TYR A 65 3.23 8.81 -1.83
CA TYR A 65 3.87 9.42 -2.99
C TYR A 65 3.92 8.42 -4.14
N ARG A 66 4.09 8.91 -5.35
CA ARG A 66 4.41 8.09 -6.52
C ARG A 66 5.57 8.71 -7.30
N GLN A 67 6.33 7.89 -7.96
CA GLN A 67 7.46 8.32 -8.80
C GLN A 67 7.46 7.51 -10.10
N PRO A 68 7.75 8.15 -11.27
CA PRO A 68 7.81 7.44 -12.54
C PRO A 68 8.94 6.40 -12.52
N VAL A 69 8.67 5.17 -12.99
CA VAL A 69 9.68 4.09 -13.09
C VAL A 69 10.80 4.46 -14.05
N ALA A 70 10.49 5.26 -15.09
CA ALA A 70 11.46 5.78 -16.04
C ALA A 70 12.37 6.88 -15.48
N GLY A 71 12.12 7.34 -14.25
CA GLY A 71 12.83 8.44 -13.61
C GLY A 71 12.01 9.73 -13.57
N GLY A 72 12.39 10.64 -12.68
CA GLY A 72 11.68 11.91 -12.44
C GLY A 72 11.46 12.16 -10.95
N ALA A 73 10.83 13.28 -10.62
CA ALA A 73 10.53 13.65 -9.25
C ALA A 73 9.35 12.82 -8.70
N ALA A 74 9.39 12.54 -7.41
CA ALA A 74 8.24 11.99 -6.70
C ALA A 74 7.19 13.07 -6.48
N GLU A 75 5.92 12.72 -6.63
CA GLU A 75 4.77 13.58 -6.36
C GLU A 75 3.87 12.98 -5.28
N ARG A 76 3.32 13.82 -4.41
CA ARG A 76 2.41 13.40 -3.36
C ARG A 76 1.05 13.05 -3.95
N VAL A 77 0.43 11.97 -3.45
CA VAL A 77 -0.87 11.48 -3.92
C VAL A 77 -1.99 11.74 -2.90
N THR A 78 -1.69 11.61 -1.59
CA THR A 78 -2.69 11.76 -0.52
C THR A 78 -2.64 13.14 0.13
N PHE A 79 -3.82 13.79 0.31
CA PHE A 79 -3.95 15.13 0.89
C PHE A 79 -5.05 15.22 1.94
N GLY A 80 -6.01 14.29 1.94
CA GLY A 80 -7.23 14.35 2.77
C GLY A 80 -7.02 14.00 4.24
N SER A 81 -5.94 13.29 4.59
CA SER A 81 -5.63 12.94 5.98
C SER A 81 -4.26 13.44 6.40
N SER A 82 -4.07 13.55 7.73
CA SER A 82 -2.77 13.94 8.31
C SER A 82 -1.71 12.83 8.20
N TYR A 83 -2.11 11.60 7.85
CA TYR A 83 -1.25 10.42 7.82
C TYR A 83 -1.84 9.38 6.87
N ALA A 84 -1.05 8.90 5.91
CA ALA A 84 -1.43 7.88 4.95
C ALA A 84 -0.25 6.95 4.64
N ILE A 85 -0.46 5.63 4.76
CA ILE A 85 0.58 4.60 4.59
C ILE A 85 0.04 3.35 3.89
N SER A 86 0.94 2.43 3.54
CA SER A 86 0.65 1.07 3.05
C SER A 86 -0.24 1.06 1.79
N PRO A 87 0.19 1.66 0.68
CA PRO A 87 -0.60 1.67 -0.54
C PRO A 87 -0.68 0.27 -1.19
N ASP A 88 -1.84 -0.08 -1.73
CA ASP A 88 -2.01 -1.17 -2.69
C ASP A 88 -2.87 -0.70 -3.88
N ILE A 89 -2.53 -1.14 -5.08
CA ILE A 89 -3.20 -0.71 -6.32
C ILE A 89 -4.15 -1.80 -6.83
N SER A 90 -5.40 -1.43 -7.09
CA SER A 90 -6.40 -2.36 -7.63
C SER A 90 -5.94 -2.98 -8.95
N PRO A 91 -6.41 -4.21 -9.29
CA PRO A 91 -6.00 -4.91 -10.50
C PRO A 91 -6.27 -4.16 -11.80
N ASP A 92 -7.30 -3.32 -11.83
CA ASP A 92 -7.63 -2.44 -12.97
C ASP A 92 -6.76 -1.16 -13.02
N GLY A 93 -5.97 -0.88 -11.96
CA GLY A 93 -5.12 0.31 -11.85
C GLY A 93 -5.88 1.61 -11.58
N MET A 94 -7.19 1.54 -11.30
CA MET A 94 -8.02 2.73 -11.14
C MET A 94 -8.14 3.21 -9.69
N ARG A 95 -7.90 2.34 -8.71
CA ARG A 95 -8.05 2.64 -7.29
C ARG A 95 -6.79 2.31 -6.51
N MET A 96 -6.62 3.01 -5.41
CA MET A 96 -5.59 2.76 -4.41
C MET A 96 -6.25 2.53 -3.06
N ALA A 97 -5.94 1.42 -2.42
CA ALA A 97 -6.22 1.20 -1.00
C ALA A 97 -5.03 1.67 -0.18
N TYR A 98 -5.28 2.22 0.99
CA TYR A 98 -4.24 2.66 1.91
C TYR A 98 -4.79 2.80 3.33
N ILE A 99 -3.92 2.90 4.32
CA ILE A 99 -4.31 3.17 5.70
C ILE A 99 -4.25 4.66 5.95
N SER A 100 -5.39 5.23 6.34
CA SER A 100 -5.57 6.63 6.73
C SER A 100 -5.69 6.74 8.25
N ARG A 101 -5.07 7.77 8.84
CA ARG A 101 -5.23 8.06 10.27
C ARG A 101 -6.17 9.25 10.46
N ILE A 102 -7.31 8.99 11.13
CA ILE A 102 -8.32 9.98 11.48
C ILE A 102 -8.62 9.83 12.98
N ASP A 103 -8.55 10.92 13.74
CA ASP A 103 -8.82 10.94 15.19
C ASP A 103 -8.06 9.85 15.99
N ALA A 104 -6.77 9.64 15.65
CA ALA A 104 -5.89 8.61 16.20
C ALA A 104 -6.26 7.15 15.86
N GLU A 105 -7.25 6.92 15.01
CA GLU A 105 -7.63 5.60 14.49
C GLU A 105 -7.03 5.36 13.11
N TYR A 106 -6.53 4.16 12.88
CA TYR A 106 -5.98 3.71 11.60
C TYR A 106 -7.05 2.92 10.87
N ARG A 107 -7.56 3.47 9.76
CA ARG A 107 -8.65 2.89 8.99
C ARG A 107 -8.28 2.71 7.54
N LEU A 108 -8.78 1.65 6.94
CA LEU A 108 -8.65 1.41 5.52
C LEU A 108 -9.49 2.40 4.71
N ALA A 109 -8.83 3.07 3.77
CA ALA A 109 -9.44 3.95 2.79
C ALA A 109 -9.23 3.43 1.37
N VAL A 110 -10.13 3.77 0.46
CA VAL A 110 -9.99 3.54 -0.98
C VAL A 110 -10.14 4.86 -1.71
N MET A 111 -9.15 5.18 -2.54
CA MET A 111 -9.09 6.39 -3.38
C MET A 111 -9.32 6.02 -4.84
N ASP A 112 -10.13 6.80 -5.55
CA ASP A 112 -10.16 6.82 -7.01
C ASP A 112 -8.97 7.64 -7.52
N LEU A 113 -8.07 7.02 -8.26
CA LEU A 113 -6.83 7.64 -8.73
C LEU A 113 -7.04 8.69 -9.82
N SER A 114 -8.20 8.68 -10.49
CA SER A 114 -8.54 9.67 -11.52
C SER A 114 -9.05 10.98 -10.95
N THR A 115 -9.79 10.92 -9.84
CA THR A 115 -10.41 12.08 -9.20
C THR A 115 -9.68 12.54 -7.94
N GLY A 116 -8.89 11.65 -7.30
CA GLY A 116 -8.28 11.88 -6.00
C GLY A 116 -9.28 11.84 -4.83
N GLN A 117 -10.53 11.46 -5.08
CA GLN A 117 -11.53 11.30 -4.03
C GLN A 117 -11.34 9.96 -3.32
N ASP A 118 -11.41 9.97 -2.00
CA ASP A 118 -11.30 8.80 -1.16
C ASP A 118 -12.48 8.63 -0.21
N MET A 119 -12.65 7.40 0.27
CA MET A 119 -13.65 7.04 1.27
C MET A 119 -13.07 6.00 2.22
N LEU A 120 -13.46 6.07 3.49
CA LEU A 120 -13.20 5.01 4.46
C LEU A 120 -14.08 3.80 4.14
N VAL A 121 -13.49 2.61 4.11
CA VAL A 121 -14.21 1.36 3.79
C VAL A 121 -14.33 0.41 4.98
N THR A 122 -13.71 0.76 6.13
CA THR A 122 -13.82 0.03 7.39
C THR A 122 -14.27 0.94 8.52
N ASN A 123 -14.81 0.33 9.57
CA ASN A 123 -15.17 0.97 10.84
C ASN A 123 -14.32 0.45 12.01
N THR A 124 -13.24 -0.24 11.71
CA THR A 124 -12.20 -0.69 12.64
C THR A 124 -11.24 0.45 12.95
N ASN A 125 -10.35 0.30 13.93
CA ASN A 125 -9.52 1.39 14.42
C ASN A 125 -8.00 1.12 14.41
N ARG A 126 -7.59 -0.08 13.98
CA ARG A 126 -6.17 -0.51 13.89
C ARG A 126 -5.92 -1.35 12.65
N ASP A 127 -6.35 -0.84 11.51
CA ASP A 127 -6.16 -1.53 10.24
C ASP A 127 -4.73 -1.38 9.75
N GLU A 128 -4.23 -2.43 9.09
CA GLU A 128 -2.91 -2.45 8.48
C GLU A 128 -2.89 -3.32 7.22
N SER A 129 -1.93 -3.06 6.34
CA SER A 129 -1.55 -3.90 5.20
C SER A 129 -2.74 -4.32 4.31
N PRO A 130 -3.46 -3.37 3.71
CA PRO A 130 -4.55 -3.70 2.81
C PRO A 130 -4.03 -4.35 1.54
N SER A 131 -4.75 -5.35 1.01
CA SER A 131 -4.44 -5.95 -0.28
C SER A 131 -5.69 -6.22 -1.08
N PHE A 132 -5.74 -5.76 -2.34
CA PHE A 132 -6.86 -6.01 -3.24
C PHE A 132 -6.93 -7.48 -3.66
N ALA A 133 -8.14 -8.03 -3.62
CA ALA A 133 -8.42 -9.29 -4.29
C ALA A 133 -8.21 -9.16 -5.81
N PRO A 134 -7.86 -10.26 -6.53
CA PRO A 134 -7.63 -10.24 -7.97
C PRO A 134 -8.82 -9.75 -8.80
N ASN A 135 -10.04 -9.82 -8.27
CA ASN A 135 -11.24 -9.28 -8.91
C ASN A 135 -11.45 -7.76 -8.69
N GLY A 136 -10.60 -7.12 -7.87
CA GLY A 136 -10.68 -5.70 -7.52
C GLY A 136 -11.90 -5.27 -6.70
N ARG A 137 -12.78 -6.20 -6.30
CA ARG A 137 -14.02 -5.89 -5.56
C ARG A 137 -13.88 -5.96 -4.06
N PHE A 138 -12.95 -6.77 -3.58
CA PHE A 138 -12.70 -6.99 -2.16
C PHE A 138 -11.27 -6.63 -1.79
N LEU A 139 -11.09 -6.37 -0.52
CA LEU A 139 -9.80 -6.20 0.13
C LEU A 139 -9.70 -7.18 1.30
N VAL A 140 -8.49 -7.65 1.55
CA VAL A 140 -8.08 -8.26 2.80
C VAL A 140 -7.21 -7.27 3.56
N TYR A 141 -7.30 -7.25 4.86
CA TYR A 141 -6.50 -6.40 5.74
C TYR A 141 -6.34 -7.07 7.10
N ALA A 142 -5.31 -6.72 7.86
CA ALA A 142 -5.24 -7.07 9.26
C ALA A 142 -5.82 -5.92 10.10
N THR A 143 -6.45 -6.26 11.21
CA THR A 143 -6.94 -5.31 12.22
C THR A 143 -6.78 -5.91 13.60
N GLU A 144 -6.95 -5.13 14.64
CA GLU A 144 -6.78 -5.60 16.01
C GLU A 144 -8.13 -5.73 16.72
N VAL A 145 -8.33 -6.86 17.40
CA VAL A 145 -9.47 -7.09 18.27
C VAL A 145 -8.96 -7.63 19.61
N SER A 146 -9.24 -6.93 20.69
CA SER A 146 -8.80 -7.29 22.04
C SER A 146 -7.30 -7.57 22.15
N GLY A 147 -6.48 -6.74 21.45
CA GLY A 147 -5.02 -6.85 21.48
C GLY A 147 -4.44 -7.94 20.58
N ARG A 148 -5.24 -8.56 19.71
CA ARG A 148 -4.77 -9.58 18.75
C ARG A 148 -5.05 -9.15 17.33
N GLY A 149 -4.09 -9.39 16.45
CA GLY A 149 -4.26 -9.22 15.01
C GLY A 149 -5.23 -10.26 14.45
N VAL A 150 -6.24 -9.79 13.72
CA VAL A 150 -7.24 -10.62 13.06
C VAL A 150 -7.34 -10.25 11.59
N LEU A 151 -7.72 -11.23 10.76
CA LEU A 151 -7.95 -11.00 9.35
C LEU A 151 -9.34 -10.41 9.13
N GLY A 152 -9.40 -9.29 8.42
CA GLY A 152 -10.63 -8.68 7.95
C GLY A 152 -10.73 -8.73 6.42
N THR A 153 -11.96 -8.75 5.92
CA THR A 153 -12.25 -8.49 4.52
C THR A 153 -13.34 -7.43 4.41
N CYS A 154 -13.24 -6.58 3.40
CA CYS A 154 -14.28 -5.62 3.08
C CYS A 154 -14.45 -5.49 1.57
N SER A 155 -15.63 -5.03 1.14
CA SER A 155 -15.81 -4.61 -0.24
C SER A 155 -15.21 -3.22 -0.46
N ALA A 156 -14.68 -2.98 -1.65
CA ALA A 156 -14.04 -1.71 -2.00
C ALA A 156 -15.03 -0.52 -2.08
N ASP A 157 -16.33 -0.78 -1.98
CA ASP A 157 -17.41 0.22 -1.92
C ASP A 157 -18.02 0.38 -0.51
N ALA A 158 -17.36 -0.14 0.52
CA ALA A 158 -17.75 -0.08 1.93
C ALA A 158 -19.09 -0.76 2.30
N ARG A 159 -19.69 -1.56 1.41
CA ARG A 159 -21.01 -2.18 1.67
C ARG A 159 -20.94 -3.43 2.55
N LEU A 160 -19.82 -4.14 2.49
CA LEU A 160 -19.62 -5.40 3.19
C LEU A 160 -18.33 -5.34 3.98
N THR A 161 -18.37 -5.75 5.25
CA THR A 161 -17.18 -5.94 6.09
C THR A 161 -17.38 -7.24 6.88
N THR A 162 -16.39 -8.13 6.81
CA THR A 162 -16.43 -9.41 7.51
C THR A 162 -15.09 -9.64 8.19
N ARG A 163 -15.14 -10.15 9.42
CA ARG A 163 -13.95 -10.64 10.12
C ARG A 163 -13.80 -12.12 9.87
N LEU A 164 -12.62 -12.53 9.45
CA LEU A 164 -12.27 -13.93 9.32
C LEU A 164 -11.54 -14.36 10.59
N TYR A 165 -12.07 -15.35 11.27
CA TYR A 165 -11.47 -15.86 12.51
C TYR A 165 -10.38 -16.86 12.16
N GLY A 166 -9.20 -16.67 12.75
CA GLY A 166 -8.08 -17.58 12.70
C GLY A 166 -7.46 -17.73 14.08
N GLU A 167 -6.67 -18.79 14.28
CA GLU A 167 -5.84 -18.94 15.46
C GLU A 167 -4.56 -18.11 15.30
N GLY A 168 -4.08 -17.53 16.40
CA GLY A 168 -2.83 -16.75 16.42
C GLY A 168 -3.01 -15.24 16.27
N ASP A 169 -1.92 -14.57 15.92
CA ASP A 169 -1.81 -13.14 15.67
C ASP A 169 -1.53 -12.93 14.19
N ILE A 170 -2.49 -12.37 13.45
CA ILE A 170 -2.45 -12.21 12.00
C ILE A 170 -1.93 -10.83 11.66
N ARG A 171 -0.91 -10.76 10.80
CA ARG A 171 -0.27 -9.53 10.32
C ARG A 171 -0.02 -9.62 8.82
N GLU A 172 0.06 -8.48 8.15
CA GLU A 172 0.51 -8.30 6.77
C GLU A 172 -0.12 -9.29 5.76
N PRO A 173 -1.46 -9.41 5.70
CA PRO A 173 -2.10 -10.31 4.76
C PRO A 173 -1.90 -9.81 3.33
N ALA A 174 -1.85 -10.74 2.37
CA ALA A 174 -1.82 -10.44 0.96
C ALA A 174 -2.70 -11.41 0.18
N TRP A 175 -3.44 -10.89 -0.81
CA TRP A 175 -4.11 -11.73 -1.79
C TRP A 175 -3.09 -12.31 -2.78
N GLY A 176 -3.19 -13.62 -3.00
CA GLY A 176 -2.49 -14.25 -4.11
C GLY A 176 -3.21 -14.08 -5.45
N PRO A 177 -2.55 -14.44 -6.58
CA PRO A 177 -3.22 -14.48 -7.88
C PRO A 177 -4.32 -15.55 -7.88
N ILE A 178 -5.26 -15.44 -8.83
CA ILE A 178 -6.19 -16.55 -9.11
C ILE A 178 -5.34 -17.70 -9.66
N LEU A 179 -5.34 -18.81 -8.95
CA LEU A 179 -4.68 -20.03 -9.45
C LEU A 179 -5.52 -20.60 -10.61
N PRO A 180 -4.88 -21.13 -11.65
CA PRO A 180 -5.56 -21.74 -12.79
C PRO A 180 -6.35 -22.99 -12.41
#